data_bf5d66b67a51cdbe02f3d95ee1d82772
#
_entry.id   bf5d66b67a51cdbe02f3d95ee1d82772
#
_cell.length_a   1.000
_cell.length_b   1.000
_cell.length_c   1.000
_cell.angle_alpha   90.00
_cell.angle_beta   90.00
_cell.angle_gamma   90.00
#
_symmetry.space_group_name_H-M   'P 1'
#
loop_
_entity.id
_entity.type
_entity.pdbx_description
1 polymer ?
#
loop_
_entity_poly.entity_id
_entity_poly.type
_entity_poly.pdbx_seq_one_letter_code
_entity_poly.pdbx_strand_id
1 'polypeptide(L)'
;MIFSKKILRSGIFILAVSAAHAFEIIKVTDHTFPGGIIKVTVDSARKCEAEFMGRVYPLFRDGKISSGYIPVRLDMSGTVKLVIREKRFLQKDRFVEKTVTIQDRKFRQSRIGVRREDIPSVTAESRELITLNLASFTKEKYSGVFSEPLKTKYVISSGFGVRRVDKNGKTLWRHKGVDFVAPLGTEVFPVAAGKVVQVLNDSPVHGHAVIIEHGRGVKSFYMHLNETLCEEGEMLTPDRPLGTLGSSGLSTGPHLHLGIYLFGVPVDPLYAIQAL
;
A
#
# COMPACT_ATOMS: atom_id res chain seq x y z
N MET A 1 23.69 -62.50 57.28
CA MET A 1 24.50 -61.38 56.85
C MET A 1 24.23 -61.17 55.35
N ILE A 2 23.29 -60.40 55.05
CA ILE A 2 22.79 -60.20 53.67
C ILE A 2 22.99 -58.73 53.32
N PHE A 3 23.87 -58.43 52.39
CA PHE A 3 24.14 -57.09 51.87
C PHE A 3 23.14 -56.74 50.75
N SER A 4 22.33 -55.79 51.03
CA SER A 4 21.39 -55.20 50.00
C SER A 4 22.15 -54.15 49.17
N LYS A 5 22.30 -54.39 47.84
CA LYS A 5 22.78 -53.43 46.89
C LYS A 5 21.68 -52.44 46.50
N LYS A 6 21.80 -51.18 46.91
CA LYS A 6 21.02 -50.07 46.37
C LYS A 6 21.52 -49.72 44.98
N ILE A 7 20.70 -49.93 43.97
CA ILE A 7 20.93 -49.45 42.59
C ILE A 7 20.50 -47.98 42.53
N LEU A 8 21.48 -47.10 42.35
CA LEU A 8 21.26 -45.69 42.07
C LEU A 8 20.89 -45.55 40.58
N ARG A 9 19.60 -45.30 40.28
CA ARG A 9 19.20 -44.91 38.92
C ARG A 9 19.50 -43.43 38.72
N SER A 10 20.57 -43.13 37.93
CA SER A 10 20.87 -41.81 37.41
C SER A 10 19.84 -41.48 36.32
N GLY A 11 18.86 -40.66 36.66
CA GLY A 11 17.95 -40.07 35.66
C GLY A 11 18.70 -39.03 34.82
N ILE A 12 18.96 -39.36 33.57
CA ILE A 12 19.44 -38.38 32.59
C ILE A 12 18.25 -37.49 32.29
N PHE A 13 18.25 -36.30 32.86
CA PHE A 13 17.35 -35.21 32.43
C PHE A 13 17.88 -34.70 31.09
N ILE A 14 17.31 -35.19 30.00
CA ILE A 14 17.48 -34.56 28.70
C ILE A 14 16.69 -33.24 28.76
N LEU A 15 17.36 -32.13 29.06
CA LEU A 15 16.83 -30.82 28.77
C LEU A 15 16.67 -30.75 27.25
N ALA A 16 15.45 -30.92 26.78
CA ALA A 16 15.12 -30.55 25.44
C ALA A 16 15.24 -29.01 25.36
N VAL A 17 16.42 -28.54 24.94
CA VAL A 17 16.59 -27.16 24.51
C VAL A 17 15.70 -27.00 23.28
N SER A 18 14.47 -26.49 23.49
CA SER A 18 13.65 -26.06 22.40
C SER A 18 14.48 -25.03 21.63
N ALA A 19 14.83 -25.37 20.40
CA ALA A 19 15.47 -24.42 19.50
C ALA A 19 14.55 -23.19 19.45
N ALA A 20 14.91 -22.14 20.19
CA ALA A 20 14.20 -20.89 20.17
C ALA A 20 14.21 -20.45 18.71
N HIS A 21 13.04 -20.41 18.06
CA HIS A 21 12.90 -19.97 16.69
C HIS A 21 13.65 -18.65 16.55
N ALA A 22 14.69 -18.66 15.74
CA ALA A 22 15.54 -17.50 15.54
C ALA A 22 14.70 -16.45 14.79
N PHE A 23 14.74 -15.21 15.27
CA PHE A 23 14.27 -14.07 14.50
C PHE A 23 15.24 -13.88 13.33
N GLU A 24 14.81 -14.29 12.14
CA GLU A 24 15.63 -14.25 10.94
C GLU A 24 14.97 -13.40 9.86
N ILE A 25 15.76 -12.57 9.21
CA ILE A 25 15.31 -11.81 8.06
C ILE A 25 15.48 -12.65 6.80
N ILE A 26 14.36 -13.05 6.19
CA ILE A 26 14.33 -13.81 4.94
C ILE A 26 14.59 -12.89 3.75
N LYS A 27 13.92 -11.71 3.71
CA LYS A 27 14.03 -10.78 2.58
C LYS A 27 13.73 -9.36 3.01
N VAL A 28 14.54 -8.42 2.51
CA VAL A 28 14.28 -6.99 2.56
C VAL A 28 14.61 -6.40 1.19
N THR A 29 13.77 -5.51 0.69
CA THR A 29 14.11 -4.69 -0.48
C THR A 29 15.18 -3.69 -0.07
N ASP A 30 16.35 -3.79 -0.64
CA ASP A 30 17.53 -2.94 -0.35
C ASP A 30 17.66 -1.74 -1.28
N HIS A 31 17.06 -1.79 -2.47
CA HIS A 31 17.02 -0.72 -3.46
C HIS A 31 15.59 -0.43 -3.89
N THR A 32 15.22 0.83 -3.91
CA THR A 32 13.89 1.30 -4.32
C THR A 32 13.98 2.73 -4.86
N PHE A 33 12.86 3.39 -5.09
CA PHE A 33 12.77 4.74 -5.66
C PHE A 33 11.56 5.51 -5.06
N PRO A 34 11.48 6.84 -5.22
CA PRO A 34 10.31 7.62 -4.80
C PRO A 34 9.01 7.10 -5.44
N GLY A 35 8.05 6.71 -4.60
CA GLY A 35 6.82 6.02 -5.03
C GLY A 35 6.94 4.50 -5.11
N GLY A 36 8.10 3.94 -4.76
CA GLY A 36 8.31 2.50 -4.67
C GLY A 36 7.85 1.91 -3.34
N ILE A 37 8.14 0.63 -3.15
CA ILE A 37 7.72 -0.18 -1.99
C ILE A 37 8.94 -0.93 -1.46
N ILE A 38 9.11 -0.95 -0.14
CA ILE A 38 10.03 -1.83 0.56
C ILE A 38 9.24 -3.03 1.06
N LYS A 39 9.57 -4.23 0.60
CA LYS A 39 9.02 -5.48 1.10
C LYS A 39 9.92 -6.04 2.19
N VAL A 40 9.35 -6.36 3.34
CA VAL A 40 10.03 -7.00 4.47
C VAL A 40 9.41 -8.36 4.72
N THR A 41 10.23 -9.38 4.86
CA THR A 41 9.80 -10.74 5.20
C THR A 41 10.76 -11.32 6.26
N VAL A 42 10.19 -11.79 7.36
CA VAL A 42 10.94 -12.35 8.48
C VAL A 42 10.36 -13.71 8.91
N ASP A 43 11.21 -14.63 9.35
CA ASP A 43 10.80 -15.83 10.08
C ASP A 43 10.73 -15.48 11.57
N SER A 44 9.54 -15.44 12.12
CA SER A 44 9.31 -15.21 13.53
C SER A 44 7.92 -15.67 13.94
N ALA A 45 7.86 -16.41 15.04
CA ALA A 45 6.61 -16.80 15.69
C ALA A 45 5.95 -15.66 16.50
N ARG A 46 6.58 -14.46 16.55
CA ARG A 46 6.12 -13.32 17.35
C ARG A 46 5.66 -12.18 16.48
N LYS A 47 5.03 -11.18 17.13
CA LYS A 47 4.66 -9.93 16.48
C LYS A 47 5.92 -9.20 16.00
N CYS A 48 5.94 -8.86 14.72
CA CYS A 48 7.01 -8.08 14.12
C CYS A 48 6.48 -6.75 13.57
N GLU A 49 7.35 -5.76 13.54
CA GLU A 49 7.08 -4.45 12.97
C GLU A 49 8.35 -3.89 12.33
N ALA A 50 8.18 -2.97 11.41
CA ALA A 50 9.29 -2.26 10.78
C ALA A 50 9.14 -0.76 11.01
N GLU A 51 10.20 -0.11 11.50
CA GLU A 51 10.27 1.34 11.65
C GLU A 51 11.06 1.94 10.48
N PHE A 52 10.44 2.86 9.77
CA PHE A 52 11.01 3.56 8.64
C PHE A 52 10.65 5.04 8.69
N MET A 53 11.66 5.91 8.71
CA MET A 53 11.48 7.37 8.79
C MET A 53 10.56 7.82 9.92
N GLY A 54 10.73 7.25 11.12
CA GLY A 54 9.95 7.59 12.30
C GLY A 54 8.52 7.06 12.33
N ARG A 55 8.11 6.27 11.32
CA ARG A 55 6.80 5.63 11.26
C ARG A 55 6.93 4.12 11.41
N VAL A 56 6.06 3.51 12.21
CA VAL A 56 6.02 2.07 12.43
C VAL A 56 4.98 1.43 11.52
N TYR A 57 5.38 0.38 10.83
CA TYR A 57 4.56 -0.42 9.93
C TYR A 57 4.43 -1.84 10.49
N PRO A 58 3.23 -2.40 10.61
CA PRO A 58 3.05 -3.76 11.08
C PRO A 58 3.56 -4.77 10.03
N LEU A 59 4.19 -5.84 10.48
CA LEU A 59 4.39 -7.04 9.66
C LEU A 59 3.31 -8.05 10.01
N PHE A 60 2.56 -8.49 9.02
CA PHE A 60 1.41 -9.38 9.19
C PHE A 60 1.87 -10.84 9.10
N ARG A 61 1.41 -11.64 10.04
CA ARG A 61 1.84 -13.02 10.19
C ARG A 61 0.99 -13.99 9.38
N ASP A 62 1.66 -14.88 8.65
CA ASP A 62 1.11 -16.04 7.97
C ASP A 62 1.93 -17.28 8.40
N GLY A 63 1.39 -18.07 9.31
CA GLY A 63 2.11 -19.18 9.93
C GLY A 63 3.34 -18.73 10.72
N LYS A 64 4.55 -19.12 10.27
CA LYS A 64 5.83 -18.70 10.85
C LYS A 64 6.43 -17.45 10.20
N ILE A 65 5.89 -17.06 9.06
CA ILE A 65 6.40 -15.92 8.29
C ILE A 65 5.58 -14.68 8.63
N SER A 66 6.28 -13.58 8.88
CA SER A 66 5.66 -12.24 8.95
C SER A 66 6.16 -11.39 7.79
N SER A 67 5.25 -10.74 7.09
CA SER A 67 5.60 -9.89 5.95
C SER A 67 4.80 -8.58 5.95
N GLY A 68 5.36 -7.56 5.32
CA GLY A 68 4.71 -6.27 5.16
C GLY A 68 5.34 -5.43 4.06
N TYR A 69 4.61 -4.40 3.69
CA TYR A 69 4.98 -3.45 2.66
C TYR A 69 5.11 -2.06 3.28
N ILE A 70 6.19 -1.36 2.96
CA ILE A 70 6.48 -0.02 3.47
C ILE A 70 6.54 0.92 2.27
N PRO A 71 5.71 1.97 2.22
CA PRO A 71 5.72 2.91 1.11
C PRO A 71 6.92 3.85 1.17
N VAL A 72 7.46 4.19 0.01
CA VAL A 72 8.48 5.22 -0.15
C VAL A 72 7.86 6.48 -0.71
N ARG A 73 7.87 7.58 0.07
CA ARG A 73 7.25 8.84 -0.34
C ARG A 73 7.95 9.48 -1.53
N LEU A 74 7.23 10.32 -2.26
CA LEU A 74 7.72 11.04 -3.45
C LEU A 74 8.88 12.03 -3.19
N ASP A 75 9.08 12.43 -1.94
CA ASP A 75 10.09 13.40 -1.52
C ASP A 75 11.34 12.74 -0.90
N MET A 76 11.44 11.41 -0.96
CA MET A 76 12.57 10.67 -0.40
C MET A 76 13.63 10.36 -1.45
N SER A 77 14.89 10.43 -1.04
CA SER A 77 16.05 9.95 -1.81
C SER A 77 17.22 9.65 -0.87
N GLY A 78 18.24 8.98 -1.40
CA GLY A 78 19.44 8.64 -0.65
C GLY A 78 19.32 7.39 0.20
N THR A 79 20.23 7.22 1.14
CA THR A 79 20.35 6.02 1.97
C THR A 79 19.64 6.22 3.30
N VAL A 80 18.71 5.33 3.62
CA VAL A 80 17.85 5.42 4.81
C VAL A 80 17.92 4.15 5.63
N LYS A 81 17.87 4.31 6.96
CA LYS A 81 17.82 3.19 7.89
C LYS A 81 16.40 2.64 8.00
N LEU A 82 16.30 1.31 7.98
CA LEU A 82 15.12 0.52 8.28
C LEU A 82 15.40 -0.33 9.52
N VAL A 83 14.57 -0.23 10.54
CA VAL A 83 14.69 -1.03 11.76
C VAL A 83 13.57 -2.04 11.83
N ILE A 84 13.90 -3.33 11.87
CA ILE A 84 12.93 -4.41 11.96
C ILE A 84 12.97 -4.94 13.39
N ARG A 85 11.83 -4.98 14.07
CA ARG A 85 11.71 -5.37 15.48
C ARG A 85 10.82 -6.59 15.63
N GLU A 86 11.28 -7.53 16.48
CA GLU A 86 10.46 -8.60 17.04
C GLU A 86 10.06 -8.22 18.47
N LYS A 87 8.75 -8.10 18.72
CA LYS A 87 8.20 -7.78 20.05
C LYS A 87 8.30 -9.00 20.98
N ARG A 88 8.81 -8.79 22.18
CA ARG A 88 8.99 -9.83 23.18
C ARG A 88 8.25 -9.48 24.48
N PHE A 89 7.42 -10.43 24.95
CA PHE A 89 6.73 -10.25 26.23
C PHE A 89 7.71 -10.31 27.39
N LEU A 90 7.70 -9.32 28.27
CA LEU A 90 8.57 -9.19 29.46
C LEU A 90 10.09 -9.23 29.20
N GLN A 91 10.52 -8.98 27.98
CA GLN A 91 11.94 -8.96 27.61
C GLN A 91 12.18 -7.78 26.65
N LYS A 92 13.46 -7.39 26.48
CA LYS A 92 13.82 -6.39 25.47
C LYS A 92 13.50 -6.94 24.07
N ASP A 93 12.91 -6.11 23.22
CA ASP A 93 12.67 -6.41 21.82
C ASP A 93 14.01 -6.79 21.13
N ARG A 94 13.97 -7.75 20.21
CA ARG A 94 15.06 -7.94 19.26
C ARG A 94 14.88 -7.01 18.09
N PHE A 95 15.96 -6.51 17.52
CA PHE A 95 15.89 -5.70 16.31
C PHE A 95 17.08 -5.97 15.40
N VAL A 96 16.88 -5.72 14.12
CA VAL A 96 17.91 -5.71 13.09
C VAL A 96 17.78 -4.42 12.31
N GLU A 97 18.90 -3.77 12.07
CA GLU A 97 18.98 -2.58 11.22
C GLU A 97 19.41 -2.98 9.82
N LYS A 98 18.72 -2.46 8.83
CA LYS A 98 19.05 -2.60 7.41
C LYS A 98 19.14 -1.22 6.78
N THR A 99 19.93 -1.10 5.77
CA THR A 99 20.05 0.09 4.95
C THR A 99 19.27 -0.11 3.66
N VAL A 100 18.45 0.88 3.31
CA VAL A 100 17.71 0.90 2.05
C VAL A 100 18.18 2.09 1.24
N THR A 101 18.57 1.86 -0.02
CA THR A 101 18.96 2.91 -0.95
C THR A 101 17.75 3.31 -1.79
N ILE A 102 17.35 4.57 -1.68
CA ILE A 102 16.29 5.18 -2.48
C ILE A 102 16.96 5.93 -3.63
N GLN A 103 16.93 5.33 -4.80
CA GLN A 103 17.53 5.90 -6.01
C GLN A 103 16.73 7.11 -6.48
N ASP A 104 17.40 8.14 -6.95
CA ASP A 104 16.74 9.31 -7.50
C ASP A 104 15.87 8.95 -8.70
N ARG A 105 14.66 9.49 -8.72
CA ARG A 105 13.73 9.35 -9.84
C ARG A 105 13.34 10.72 -10.37
N LYS A 106 13.65 10.97 -11.64
CA LYS A 106 13.22 12.21 -12.33
C LYS A 106 11.75 12.07 -12.73
N PHE A 107 10.92 12.99 -12.25
CA PHE A 107 9.52 13.06 -12.62
C PHE A 107 9.30 14.11 -13.71
N ARG A 108 8.49 13.75 -14.69
CA ARG A 108 8.06 14.67 -15.77
C ARG A 108 7.32 15.87 -15.16
N GLN A 109 7.35 16.96 -15.89
CA GLN A 109 6.62 18.17 -15.56
C GLN A 109 5.52 18.38 -16.62
N SER A 110 4.31 18.72 -16.17
CA SER A 110 3.19 19.07 -17.03
C SER A 110 2.65 20.45 -16.62
N ARG A 111 2.62 21.38 -17.56
CA ARG A 111 1.98 22.68 -17.35
C ARG A 111 0.47 22.51 -17.49
N ILE A 112 -0.26 23.11 -16.57
CA ILE A 112 -1.72 23.17 -16.62
C ILE A 112 -2.16 24.63 -16.68
N GLY A 113 -3.16 24.91 -17.52
CA GLY A 113 -3.70 26.28 -17.71
C GLY A 113 -4.57 26.78 -16.56
N VAL A 114 -4.71 25.99 -15.49
CA VAL A 114 -5.56 26.30 -14.35
C VAL A 114 -4.76 27.03 -13.28
N ARG A 115 -5.30 28.13 -12.73
CA ARG A 115 -4.74 28.81 -11.57
C ARG A 115 -5.14 28.05 -10.30
N ARG A 116 -4.33 28.21 -9.24
CA ARG A 116 -4.55 27.50 -7.97
C ARG A 116 -5.91 27.83 -7.34
N GLU A 117 -6.33 29.07 -7.45
CA GLU A 117 -7.62 29.57 -6.97
C GLU A 117 -8.83 29.01 -7.72
N ASP A 118 -8.65 28.58 -8.98
CA ASP A 118 -9.70 28.01 -9.81
C ASP A 118 -9.84 26.48 -9.63
N ILE A 119 -8.95 25.86 -8.84
CA ILE A 119 -9.03 24.43 -8.56
C ILE A 119 -10.14 24.18 -7.54
N PRO A 120 -11.16 23.39 -7.86
CA PRO A 120 -12.20 23.03 -6.90
C PRO A 120 -11.61 22.44 -5.62
N SER A 121 -12.19 22.73 -4.50
CA SER A 121 -11.80 22.12 -3.23
C SER A 121 -12.87 21.15 -2.76
N VAL A 122 -12.44 20.02 -2.23
CA VAL A 122 -13.32 19.16 -1.40
C VAL A 122 -13.52 19.83 -0.05
N THR A 123 -14.68 19.62 0.56
CA THR A 123 -14.93 20.09 1.93
C THR A 123 -13.89 19.52 2.90
N ALA A 124 -13.68 20.19 4.03
CA ALA A 124 -12.74 19.70 5.05
C ALA A 124 -13.14 18.30 5.55
N GLU A 125 -14.43 18.09 5.78
CA GLU A 125 -15.00 16.80 6.21
C GLU A 125 -14.78 15.67 5.19
N SER A 126 -15.10 15.91 3.90
CA SER A 126 -14.85 14.92 2.85
C SER A 126 -13.35 14.59 2.71
N ARG A 127 -12.49 15.60 2.83
CA ARG A 127 -11.03 15.41 2.77
C ARG A 127 -10.53 14.57 3.95
N GLU A 128 -11.04 14.83 5.15
CA GLU A 128 -10.71 14.07 6.35
C GLU A 128 -11.16 12.62 6.21
N LEU A 129 -12.40 12.38 5.80
CA LEU A 129 -12.95 11.03 5.59
C LEU A 129 -12.14 10.23 4.57
N ILE A 130 -11.80 10.81 3.42
CA ILE A 130 -10.93 10.19 2.41
C ILE A 130 -9.55 9.88 3.03
N THR A 131 -8.97 10.80 3.77
CA THR A 131 -7.65 10.63 4.39
C THR A 131 -7.68 9.50 5.43
N LEU A 132 -8.70 9.46 6.28
CA LEU A 132 -8.89 8.40 7.27
C LEU A 132 -9.08 7.04 6.60
N ASN A 133 -9.94 6.96 5.58
CA ASN A 133 -10.14 5.72 4.84
C ASN A 133 -8.86 5.23 4.16
N LEU A 134 -8.09 6.10 3.54
CA LEU A 134 -6.81 5.71 2.92
C LEU A 134 -5.75 5.28 3.95
N ALA A 135 -5.77 5.84 5.16
CA ALA A 135 -4.78 5.55 6.20
C ALA A 135 -5.16 4.35 7.09
N SER A 136 -6.45 4.06 7.25
CA SER A 136 -6.94 2.92 8.03
C SER A 136 -6.49 1.58 7.41
N PHE A 137 -6.43 0.52 8.21
CA PHE A 137 -6.13 -0.81 7.70
C PHE A 137 -6.74 -1.92 8.56
N THR A 138 -7.01 -3.06 7.93
CA THR A 138 -7.35 -4.32 8.58
C THR A 138 -6.16 -5.27 8.58
N LYS A 139 -6.20 -6.28 9.45
CA LYS A 139 -5.21 -7.37 9.48
C LYS A 139 -5.52 -8.44 8.43
N GLU A 140 -6.74 -8.47 7.96
CA GLU A 140 -7.22 -9.43 6.98
C GLU A 140 -6.51 -9.24 5.64
N LYS A 141 -6.39 -10.32 4.90
CA LYS A 141 -5.85 -10.32 3.55
C LYS A 141 -6.97 -10.72 2.61
N TYR A 142 -7.51 -9.76 1.87
CA TYR A 142 -8.52 -10.01 0.84
C TYR A 142 -7.89 -10.25 -0.53
N SER A 143 -6.74 -9.63 -0.78
CA SER A 143 -6.08 -9.64 -2.08
C SER A 143 -5.45 -10.98 -2.44
N GLY A 144 -5.63 -11.35 -3.69
CA GLY A 144 -4.85 -12.36 -4.39
C GLY A 144 -3.76 -11.72 -5.25
N VAL A 145 -3.83 -11.94 -6.56
CA VAL A 145 -2.95 -11.31 -7.56
C VAL A 145 -3.51 -9.95 -7.95
N PHE A 146 -2.66 -8.94 -7.99
CA PHE A 146 -3.01 -7.62 -8.51
C PHE A 146 -2.99 -7.64 -10.05
N SER A 147 -3.93 -6.94 -10.66
CA SER A 147 -4.10 -6.85 -12.12
C SER A 147 -4.43 -5.43 -12.57
N GLU A 148 -4.37 -5.19 -13.88
CA GLU A 148 -4.75 -3.92 -14.48
C GLU A 148 -6.25 -3.64 -14.30
N PRO A 149 -6.64 -2.35 -14.13
CA PRO A 149 -8.04 -1.97 -13.90
C PRO A 149 -8.91 -2.00 -15.14
N LEU A 150 -8.33 -2.09 -16.34
CA LEU A 150 -9.04 -2.10 -17.63
C LEU A 150 -8.68 -3.37 -18.40
N LYS A 151 -9.69 -4.04 -18.94
CA LYS A 151 -9.55 -5.26 -19.79
C LYS A 151 -9.56 -4.96 -21.29
N THR A 152 -9.47 -3.69 -21.68
CA THR A 152 -9.41 -3.21 -23.06
C THR A 152 -8.11 -2.44 -23.33
N LYS A 153 -7.85 -2.09 -24.61
CA LYS A 153 -6.70 -1.24 -24.95
C LYS A 153 -6.85 0.15 -24.33
N TYR A 154 -5.80 0.66 -23.76
CA TYR A 154 -5.73 1.99 -23.15
C TYR A 154 -4.39 2.66 -23.44
N VAL A 155 -4.32 3.97 -23.17
CA VAL A 155 -3.09 4.75 -23.20
C VAL A 155 -2.88 5.41 -21.85
N ILE A 156 -1.64 5.44 -21.34
CA ILE A 156 -1.30 6.21 -20.14
C ILE A 156 -1.01 7.66 -20.55
N SER A 157 -1.90 8.57 -20.19
CA SER A 157 -1.73 10.00 -20.46
C SER A 157 -0.87 10.70 -19.42
N SER A 158 -0.93 10.24 -18.16
CA SER A 158 -0.12 10.81 -17.07
C SER A 158 0.30 9.74 -16.06
N GLY A 159 1.60 9.66 -15.81
CA GLY A 159 2.16 8.72 -14.83
C GLY A 159 2.20 9.28 -13.42
N PHE A 160 2.54 8.40 -12.47
CA PHE A 160 2.74 8.73 -11.06
C PHE A 160 3.89 9.72 -10.87
N GLY A 161 3.72 10.66 -9.94
CA GLY A 161 4.75 11.63 -9.54
C GLY A 161 4.90 12.83 -10.49
N VAL A 162 4.20 12.88 -11.64
CA VAL A 162 4.22 14.03 -12.56
C VAL A 162 3.93 15.32 -11.79
N ARG A 163 4.80 16.31 -11.94
CA ARG A 163 4.65 17.62 -11.33
C ARG A 163 3.70 18.48 -12.16
N ARG A 164 2.55 18.80 -11.61
CA ARG A 164 1.62 19.75 -12.20
C ARG A 164 2.09 21.16 -11.82
N VAL A 165 2.42 21.96 -12.80
CA VAL A 165 2.95 23.33 -12.59
C VAL A 165 2.03 24.36 -13.26
N ASP A 166 2.00 25.55 -12.68
CA ASP A 166 1.33 26.71 -13.27
C ASP A 166 2.13 27.27 -14.48
N LYS A 167 1.63 28.35 -15.07
CA LYS A 167 2.27 29.04 -16.21
C LYS A 167 3.67 29.54 -15.87
N ASN A 168 3.97 29.82 -14.59
CA ASN A 168 5.25 30.31 -14.11
C ASN A 168 6.22 29.18 -13.71
N GLY A 169 5.81 27.91 -13.86
CA GLY A 169 6.63 26.76 -13.48
C GLY A 169 6.58 26.40 -12.00
N LYS A 170 5.74 27.09 -11.18
CA LYS A 170 5.55 26.78 -9.77
C LYS A 170 4.74 25.48 -9.64
N THR A 171 5.24 24.54 -8.83
CA THR A 171 4.53 23.28 -8.58
C THR A 171 3.25 23.53 -7.78
N LEU A 172 2.12 23.13 -8.34
CA LEU A 172 0.81 23.15 -7.69
C LEU A 172 0.60 21.89 -6.87
N TRP A 173 0.79 20.71 -7.49
CA TRP A 173 0.75 19.40 -6.81
C TRP A 173 1.55 18.35 -7.60
N ARG A 174 1.72 17.18 -7.00
CA ARG A 174 2.23 15.99 -7.67
C ARG A 174 1.10 15.00 -7.93
N HIS A 175 1.11 14.36 -9.08
CA HIS A 175 0.15 13.33 -9.45
C HIS A 175 0.34 12.10 -8.58
N LYS A 176 -0.70 11.69 -7.87
CA LYS A 176 -0.66 10.60 -6.87
C LYS A 176 -1.17 9.26 -7.41
N GLY A 177 -1.32 9.15 -8.72
CA GLY A 177 -1.81 7.96 -9.40
C GLY A 177 -1.34 7.90 -10.84
N VAL A 178 -2.03 7.11 -11.65
CA VAL A 178 -1.85 6.96 -13.10
C VAL A 178 -3.17 7.21 -13.80
N ASP A 179 -3.13 7.96 -14.90
CA ASP A 179 -4.31 8.26 -15.71
C ASP A 179 -4.35 7.35 -16.94
N PHE A 180 -5.37 6.48 -16.99
CA PHE A 180 -5.64 5.54 -18.07
C PHE A 180 -6.72 6.10 -18.99
N VAL A 181 -6.39 6.36 -20.23
CA VAL A 181 -7.33 6.84 -21.26
C VAL A 181 -7.87 5.66 -22.05
N ALA A 182 -9.20 5.55 -22.08
CA ALA A 182 -9.95 4.59 -22.85
C ALA A 182 -11.31 5.23 -23.26
N PRO A 183 -12.12 4.61 -24.12
CA PRO A 183 -13.45 5.14 -24.45
C PRO A 183 -14.33 5.37 -23.22
N LEU A 184 -15.14 6.44 -23.25
CA LEU A 184 -16.16 6.70 -22.24
C LEU A 184 -17.07 5.47 -22.07
N GLY A 185 -17.40 5.11 -20.82
CA GLY A 185 -18.22 3.94 -20.51
C GLY A 185 -17.47 2.62 -20.48
N THR A 186 -16.14 2.60 -20.71
CA THR A 186 -15.32 1.38 -20.54
C THR A 186 -15.45 0.87 -19.09
N GLU A 187 -15.69 -0.43 -18.92
CA GLU A 187 -15.76 -1.07 -17.59
C GLU A 187 -14.44 -0.95 -16.85
N VAL A 188 -14.53 -0.59 -15.57
CA VAL A 188 -13.40 -0.48 -14.64
C VAL A 188 -13.50 -1.57 -13.60
N PHE A 189 -12.42 -2.32 -13.41
CA PHE A 189 -12.35 -3.46 -12.50
C PHE A 189 -11.45 -3.18 -11.30
N PRO A 190 -11.72 -3.80 -10.13
CA PRO A 190 -10.80 -3.78 -9.00
C PRO A 190 -9.45 -4.37 -9.40
N VAL A 191 -8.36 -3.71 -9.00
CA VAL A 191 -6.99 -4.22 -9.25
C VAL A 191 -6.69 -5.51 -8.47
N ALA A 192 -7.44 -5.79 -7.41
CA ALA A 192 -7.41 -7.02 -6.62
C ALA A 192 -8.73 -7.17 -5.87
N ALA A 193 -9.00 -8.35 -5.31
CA ALA A 193 -10.14 -8.55 -4.42
C ALA A 193 -10.05 -7.62 -3.20
N GLY A 194 -11.19 -7.12 -2.73
CA GLY A 194 -11.23 -6.22 -1.59
C GLY A 194 -12.62 -5.73 -1.22
N LYS A 195 -12.68 -5.01 -0.10
CA LYS A 195 -13.91 -4.42 0.43
C LYS A 195 -14.01 -2.96 0.00
N VAL A 196 -15.16 -2.56 -0.54
CA VAL A 196 -15.48 -1.15 -0.81
C VAL A 196 -15.61 -0.42 0.54
N VAL A 197 -14.74 0.54 0.78
CA VAL A 197 -14.73 1.31 2.05
C VAL A 197 -15.26 2.72 1.88
N GLN A 198 -15.37 3.21 0.65
CA GLN A 198 -15.99 4.50 0.36
C GLN A 198 -16.46 4.57 -1.10
N VAL A 199 -17.65 5.11 -1.29
CA VAL A 199 -18.19 5.55 -2.60
C VAL A 199 -18.41 7.04 -2.53
N LEU A 200 -17.87 7.78 -3.47
CA LEU A 200 -18.07 9.23 -3.61
C LEU A 200 -18.95 9.47 -4.84
N ASN A 201 -20.02 10.25 -4.65
CA ASN A 201 -20.86 10.72 -5.72
C ASN A 201 -20.69 12.24 -5.84
N ASP A 202 -20.48 12.72 -7.07
CA ASP A 202 -20.42 14.16 -7.40
C ASP A 202 -19.37 14.98 -6.62
N SER A 203 -18.24 14.34 -6.25
CA SER A 203 -17.13 15.08 -5.64
C SER A 203 -16.55 16.10 -6.62
N PRO A 204 -16.41 17.40 -6.24
CA PRO A 204 -15.92 18.44 -7.16
C PRO A 204 -14.54 18.15 -7.75
N VAL A 205 -13.70 17.38 -7.04
CA VAL A 205 -12.35 17.01 -7.48
C VAL A 205 -12.30 15.60 -8.03
N HIS A 206 -12.88 14.63 -7.31
CA HIS A 206 -12.71 13.20 -7.62
C HIS A 206 -13.81 12.67 -8.56
N GLY A 207 -14.93 13.43 -8.71
CA GLY A 207 -16.11 12.99 -9.44
C GLY A 207 -16.82 11.83 -8.73
N HIS A 208 -17.37 10.89 -9.49
CA HIS A 208 -17.76 9.59 -9.00
C HIS A 208 -16.49 8.77 -8.75
N ALA A 209 -16.34 8.23 -7.55
CA ALA A 209 -15.10 7.55 -7.18
C ALA A 209 -15.32 6.46 -6.13
N VAL A 210 -14.43 5.47 -6.13
CA VAL A 210 -14.50 4.30 -5.24
C VAL A 210 -13.15 4.07 -4.57
N ILE A 211 -13.15 3.82 -3.25
CA ILE A 211 -11.97 3.34 -2.51
C ILE A 211 -12.21 1.89 -2.09
N ILE A 212 -11.26 1.02 -2.45
CA ILE A 212 -11.27 -0.40 -2.08
C ILE A 212 -10.11 -0.70 -1.15
N GLU A 213 -10.39 -1.39 -0.04
CA GLU A 213 -9.40 -1.95 0.86
C GLU A 213 -9.07 -3.38 0.46
N HIS A 214 -7.79 -3.66 0.20
CA HIS A 214 -7.26 -4.99 -0.15
C HIS A 214 -6.67 -5.71 1.07
N GLY A 215 -6.83 -5.12 2.26
CA GLY A 215 -6.28 -5.61 3.52
C GLY A 215 -4.81 -5.22 3.72
N ARG A 216 -4.34 -5.37 4.95
CA ARG A 216 -2.95 -5.15 5.37
C ARG A 216 -2.38 -3.78 4.98
N GLY A 217 -3.25 -2.75 4.94
CA GLY A 217 -2.89 -1.37 4.62
C GLY A 217 -2.80 -1.03 3.16
N VAL A 218 -3.18 -1.93 2.26
CA VAL A 218 -3.22 -1.69 0.80
C VAL A 218 -4.61 -1.22 0.39
N LYS A 219 -4.68 -0.08 -0.30
CA LYS A 219 -5.92 0.46 -0.87
C LYS A 219 -5.73 0.94 -2.29
N SER A 220 -6.80 0.84 -3.08
CA SER A 220 -6.90 1.45 -4.40
C SER A 220 -8.00 2.51 -4.43
N PHE A 221 -7.79 3.56 -5.20
CA PHE A 221 -8.71 4.67 -5.35
C PHE A 221 -8.95 4.94 -6.84
N TYR A 222 -10.19 4.78 -7.28
CA TYR A 222 -10.66 4.93 -8.66
C TYR A 222 -11.44 6.22 -8.75
N MET A 223 -11.07 7.14 -9.65
CA MET A 223 -11.70 8.46 -9.76
C MET A 223 -12.14 8.76 -11.19
N HIS A 224 -12.94 9.80 -11.32
CA HIS A 224 -13.48 10.33 -12.57
C HIS A 224 -14.38 9.34 -13.30
N LEU A 225 -15.01 8.41 -12.55
CA LEU A 225 -15.95 7.44 -13.11
C LEU A 225 -17.18 8.15 -13.71
N ASN A 226 -17.80 7.52 -14.70
CA ASN A 226 -19.09 7.94 -15.24
C ASN A 226 -20.23 7.53 -14.29
N GLU A 227 -20.13 6.32 -13.76
CA GLU A 227 -21.04 5.76 -12.75
C GLU A 227 -20.30 4.76 -11.87
N THR A 228 -20.82 4.53 -10.67
CA THR A 228 -20.37 3.48 -9.75
C THR A 228 -21.36 2.32 -9.78
N LEU A 229 -20.86 1.07 -9.83
CA LEU A 229 -21.63 -0.16 -9.89
C LEU A 229 -21.50 -1.00 -8.61
N CYS A 230 -21.09 -0.37 -7.51
CA CYS A 230 -20.89 -1.01 -6.22
C CYS A 230 -21.30 -0.09 -5.07
N GLU A 231 -21.49 -0.68 -3.89
CA GLU A 231 -21.89 0.02 -2.67
C GLU A 231 -20.83 -0.13 -1.57
N GLU A 232 -20.83 0.80 -0.59
CA GLU A 232 -19.98 0.69 0.58
C GLU A 232 -20.26 -0.58 1.38
N GLY A 233 -19.21 -1.24 1.83
CA GLY A 233 -19.28 -2.51 2.54
C GLY A 233 -19.22 -3.74 1.65
N GLU A 234 -19.41 -3.60 0.34
CA GLU A 234 -19.43 -4.70 -0.61
C GLU A 234 -18.04 -5.30 -0.81
N MET A 235 -18.00 -6.65 -0.98
CA MET A 235 -16.79 -7.36 -1.37
C MET A 235 -16.75 -7.51 -2.89
N LEU A 236 -15.69 -7.01 -3.50
CA LEU A 236 -15.47 -7.09 -4.95
C LEU A 236 -14.31 -8.00 -5.29
N THR A 237 -14.42 -8.63 -6.47
CA THR A 237 -13.40 -9.45 -7.09
C THR A 237 -12.97 -8.82 -8.43
N PRO A 238 -11.78 -9.13 -8.99
CA PRO A 238 -11.27 -8.52 -10.23
C PRO A 238 -12.07 -8.84 -11.50
N ASP A 239 -13.04 -9.72 -11.43
CA ASP A 239 -13.93 -10.08 -12.54
C ASP A 239 -15.25 -9.31 -12.56
N ARG A 240 -15.60 -8.60 -11.47
CA ARG A 240 -16.79 -7.77 -11.37
C ARG A 240 -16.45 -6.29 -11.52
N PRO A 241 -17.03 -5.57 -12.48
CA PRO A 241 -16.77 -4.15 -12.65
C PRO A 241 -17.28 -3.35 -11.43
N LEU A 242 -16.48 -2.37 -10.99
CA LEU A 242 -16.82 -1.44 -9.91
C LEU A 242 -17.51 -0.16 -10.42
N GLY A 243 -17.44 0.10 -11.71
CA GLY A 243 -17.97 1.29 -12.36
C GLY A 243 -17.55 1.37 -13.81
N THR A 244 -17.84 2.49 -14.45
CA THR A 244 -17.44 2.76 -15.84
C THR A 244 -16.58 4.01 -15.92
N LEU A 245 -15.61 4.02 -16.85
CA LEU A 245 -14.69 5.12 -17.11
C LEU A 245 -15.46 6.36 -17.57
N GLY A 246 -15.16 7.50 -16.95
CA GLY A 246 -15.85 8.76 -17.19
C GLY A 246 -14.94 9.97 -17.32
N SER A 247 -15.52 11.13 -17.02
CA SER A 247 -14.84 12.43 -16.98
C SER A 247 -15.45 13.32 -15.89
N SER A 248 -15.98 12.74 -14.81
CA SER A 248 -16.61 13.47 -13.70
C SER A 248 -15.56 14.16 -12.81
N GLY A 249 -15.98 15.21 -12.09
CA GLY A 249 -15.10 15.99 -11.22
C GLY A 249 -14.08 16.84 -11.98
N LEU A 250 -12.88 17.03 -11.41
CA LEU A 250 -11.81 17.81 -12.03
C LEU A 250 -11.07 16.98 -13.10
N SER A 251 -11.66 16.91 -14.28
CA SER A 251 -11.15 16.16 -15.43
C SER A 251 -11.14 17.02 -16.69
N THR A 252 -10.22 16.77 -17.61
CA THR A 252 -10.12 17.44 -18.92
C THR A 252 -10.62 16.57 -20.07
N GLY A 253 -11.05 15.35 -19.80
CA GLY A 253 -11.57 14.41 -20.79
C GLY A 253 -11.62 12.98 -20.22
N PRO A 254 -12.25 12.03 -20.93
CA PRO A 254 -12.47 10.67 -20.45
C PRO A 254 -11.16 9.98 -20.07
N HIS A 255 -11.02 9.61 -18.79
CA HIS A 255 -9.92 8.80 -18.26
C HIS A 255 -10.28 8.23 -16.89
N LEU A 256 -9.65 7.12 -16.53
CA LEU A 256 -9.61 6.62 -15.16
C LEU A 256 -8.34 7.14 -14.48
N HIS A 257 -8.48 7.81 -13.35
CA HIS A 257 -7.37 8.00 -12.42
C HIS A 257 -7.34 6.86 -11.40
N LEU A 258 -6.26 6.09 -11.39
CA LEU A 258 -6.00 5.04 -10.40
C LEU A 258 -4.90 5.48 -9.43
N GLY A 259 -5.22 5.55 -8.14
CA GLY A 259 -4.24 5.66 -7.04
C GLY A 259 -4.11 4.35 -6.29
N ILE A 260 -2.87 3.97 -5.90
CA ILE A 260 -2.63 2.89 -4.93
C ILE A 260 -1.92 3.49 -3.72
N TYR A 261 -2.39 3.09 -2.53
CA TYR A 261 -1.94 3.63 -1.26
C TYR A 261 -1.54 2.51 -0.31
N LEU A 262 -0.43 2.70 0.38
CA LEU A 262 -0.01 1.86 1.50
C LEU A 262 -0.05 2.71 2.77
N PHE A 263 -0.93 2.36 3.71
CA PHE A 263 -1.13 3.10 4.97
C PHE A 263 -1.30 4.62 4.74
N GLY A 264 -2.06 5.01 3.72
CA GLY A 264 -2.34 6.40 3.36
C GLY A 264 -1.25 7.10 2.55
N VAL A 265 -0.14 6.44 2.27
CA VAL A 265 0.94 6.98 1.43
C VAL A 265 0.78 6.48 0.00
N PRO A 266 0.68 7.39 -1.00
CA PRO A 266 0.56 6.98 -2.40
C PRO A 266 1.86 6.35 -2.90
N VAL A 267 1.73 5.26 -3.65
CA VAL A 267 2.81 4.56 -4.36
C VAL A 267 2.50 4.50 -5.84
N ASP A 268 3.51 4.22 -6.68
CA ASP A 268 3.33 4.12 -8.13
C ASP A 268 2.44 2.92 -8.47
N PRO A 269 1.23 3.11 -9.02
CA PRO A 269 0.30 2.03 -9.31
C PRO A 269 0.85 0.96 -10.25
N LEU A 270 1.60 1.34 -11.29
CA LEU A 270 2.17 0.38 -12.23
C LEU A 270 3.22 -0.52 -11.59
N TYR A 271 4.00 0.05 -10.67
CA TYR A 271 4.94 -0.73 -9.88
C TYR A 271 4.23 -1.57 -8.81
N ALA A 272 3.24 -1.00 -8.13
CA ALA A 272 2.51 -1.67 -7.06
C ALA A 272 1.77 -2.92 -7.56
N ILE A 273 1.13 -2.87 -8.72
CA ILE A 273 0.46 -4.02 -9.35
C ILE A 273 1.41 -5.19 -9.57
N GLN A 274 2.69 -4.92 -9.82
CA GLN A 274 3.70 -5.97 -10.03
C GLN A 274 4.36 -6.43 -8.72
N ALA A 275 4.38 -5.58 -7.70
CA ALA A 275 5.14 -5.81 -6.45
C ALA A 275 4.30 -6.43 -5.33
N LEU A 276 2.98 -6.23 -5.35
CA LEU A 276 2.03 -6.72 -4.34
C LEU A 276 1.47 -8.08 -4.71
#